data_3c8620ca7b98c904ca724edb48e3f141
#
_entry.id   3c8620ca7b98c904ca724edb48e3f141
#
_cell.length_a   1.000
_cell.length_b   1.000
_cell.length_c   1.000
_cell.angle_alpha   90.00
_cell.angle_beta   90.00
_cell.angle_gamma   90.00
#
_symmetry.space_group_name_H-M   'P 1'
#
loop_
_entity.id
_entity.type
_entity.pdbx_description
1 polymer ?
#
loop_
_entity_poly.entity_id
_entity_poly.type
_entity_poly.pdbx_seq_one_letter_code
_entity_poly.pdbx_strand_id
1 'polypeptide(L)'
;THLAGPDKPPGWSYNPSSWIRRWLGIALAVLGFFLSRYLAAHQLGYIPHLWDPFFGDGSDRVTCSALSKSFPISDAGFGAVAYVLEVLIGFMGSRARWRTAPFIVVSFVLLVLPLGATSILLVIMQPVVVGAWCGFCLINAAALLISVPLAVHESIAVGQFLRLAYKQKKKFWSFFWLGGSALGYEGKDPDRTRWSIRQRWAASYQGISLPWFIVLQAIVGVWLMARPNILPYNIASADCDHWMGAIVVTVAAVATAEVTRTARFVNIIAGVIVLILALLFSSGSTAVLMSGIASAVLLILVSIPKGVIVERYASWDRFIK
;
A
#
# COMPACT_ATOMS: atom_id res chain seq x y z
N THR A 1 -0.57 -33.77 -15.94
CA THR A 1 -0.27 -32.47 -16.51
C THR A 1 0.51 -31.61 -15.50
N HIS A 2 1.54 -30.92 -15.96
CA HIS A 2 2.49 -30.13 -15.17
C HIS A 2 1.83 -29.06 -14.27
N LEU A 3 0.67 -28.53 -14.64
CA LEU A 3 -0.04 -27.47 -13.93
C LEU A 3 -1.23 -27.96 -13.08
N ALA A 4 -1.43 -29.26 -12.95
CA ALA A 4 -2.49 -29.79 -12.10
C ALA A 4 -2.22 -29.52 -10.61
N GLY A 5 -3.26 -29.25 -9.85
CA GLY A 5 -3.20 -29.00 -8.42
C GLY A 5 -4.17 -27.91 -7.95
N PRO A 6 -4.27 -27.70 -6.64
CA PRO A 6 -5.25 -26.77 -6.04
C PRO A 6 -4.94 -25.32 -6.34
N ASP A 7 -5.96 -24.47 -6.32
CA ASP A 7 -5.85 -23.02 -6.44
C ASP A 7 -5.29 -22.37 -5.18
N LYS A 8 -5.54 -22.97 -4.01
CA LYS A 8 -5.14 -22.45 -2.70
C LYS A 8 -3.74 -22.92 -2.31
N PRO A 9 -2.86 -22.03 -1.79
CA PRO A 9 -1.54 -22.44 -1.32
C PRO A 9 -1.63 -23.42 -0.14
N PRO A 10 -0.68 -24.38 -0.03
CA PRO A 10 -0.65 -25.34 1.07
C PRO A 10 -0.57 -24.64 2.43
N GLY A 11 -1.47 -25.02 3.36
CA GLY A 11 -1.52 -24.46 4.70
C GLY A 11 -2.13 -23.05 4.83
N TRP A 12 -2.58 -22.46 3.73
CA TRP A 12 -3.32 -21.21 3.75
C TRP A 12 -4.82 -21.47 3.96
N SER A 13 -5.53 -20.54 4.60
CA SER A 13 -6.97 -20.62 4.78
C SER A 13 -7.76 -20.16 3.56
N TYR A 14 -7.17 -19.35 2.67
CA TYR A 14 -7.81 -18.80 1.46
C TYR A 14 -6.83 -18.74 0.27
N ASN A 15 -7.37 -18.41 -0.90
CA ASN A 15 -6.58 -18.24 -2.13
C ASN A 15 -6.21 -16.75 -2.35
N PRO A 16 -4.92 -16.35 -2.24
CA PRO A 16 -4.50 -14.98 -2.45
C PRO A 16 -4.65 -14.50 -3.90
N SER A 17 -4.60 -15.41 -4.90
CA SER A 17 -4.74 -15.11 -6.33
C SER A 17 -6.20 -15.16 -6.82
N SER A 18 -7.21 -15.21 -5.93
CA SER A 18 -8.61 -15.35 -6.32
C SER A 18 -9.09 -14.13 -7.14
N TRP A 19 -9.92 -14.36 -8.15
CA TRP A 19 -10.49 -13.30 -8.98
C TRP A 19 -11.22 -12.22 -8.17
N ILE A 20 -11.90 -12.60 -7.10
CA ILE A 20 -12.65 -11.65 -6.25
C ILE A 20 -11.71 -10.61 -5.64
N ARG A 21 -10.51 -11.01 -5.19
CA ARG A 21 -9.49 -10.09 -4.67
C ARG A 21 -8.87 -9.24 -5.77
N ARG A 22 -8.59 -9.85 -6.91
CA ARG A 22 -7.99 -9.18 -8.07
C ARG A 22 -8.89 -8.07 -8.62
N TRP A 23 -10.23 -8.28 -8.65
CA TRP A 23 -11.17 -7.25 -9.06
C TRP A 23 -11.08 -5.98 -8.23
N LEU A 24 -10.86 -6.09 -6.92
CA LEU A 24 -10.66 -4.92 -6.06
C LEU A 24 -9.38 -4.15 -6.47
N GLY A 25 -8.26 -4.84 -6.66
CA GLY A 25 -7.02 -4.22 -7.14
C GLY A 25 -7.17 -3.58 -8.54
N ILE A 26 -7.84 -4.30 -9.47
CA ILE A 26 -8.12 -3.77 -10.82
C ILE A 26 -8.98 -2.50 -10.74
N ALA A 27 -10.01 -2.47 -9.90
CA ALA A 27 -10.87 -1.30 -9.74
C ALA A 27 -10.09 -0.09 -9.20
N LEU A 28 -9.19 -0.30 -8.22
CA LEU A 28 -8.32 0.76 -7.70
C LEU A 28 -7.33 1.26 -8.76
N ALA A 29 -6.75 0.37 -9.57
CA ALA A 29 -5.87 0.73 -10.67
C ALA A 29 -6.61 1.50 -11.78
N VAL A 30 -7.84 1.13 -12.10
CA VAL A 30 -8.70 1.86 -13.05
C VAL A 30 -9.01 3.27 -12.53
N LEU A 31 -9.34 3.41 -11.23
CA LEU A 31 -9.52 4.72 -10.61
C LEU A 31 -8.24 5.54 -10.72
N GLY A 32 -7.10 4.96 -10.34
CA GLY A 32 -5.78 5.60 -10.44
C GLY A 32 -5.44 6.05 -11.85
N PHE A 33 -5.77 5.24 -12.86
CA PHE A 33 -5.59 5.60 -14.26
C PHE A 33 -6.37 6.86 -14.65
N PHE A 34 -7.66 6.94 -14.32
CA PHE A 34 -8.46 8.10 -14.69
C PHE A 34 -8.01 9.37 -13.99
N LEU A 35 -7.66 9.28 -12.70
CA LEU A 35 -7.14 10.42 -11.94
C LEU A 35 -5.77 10.88 -12.50
N SER A 36 -4.85 9.96 -12.74
CA SER A 36 -3.54 10.28 -13.31
C SER A 36 -3.66 10.84 -14.73
N ARG A 37 -4.57 10.31 -15.56
CA ARG A 37 -4.85 10.85 -16.89
C ARG A 37 -5.42 12.28 -16.83
N TYR A 38 -6.29 12.58 -15.88
CA TYR A 38 -6.83 13.93 -15.67
C TYR A 38 -5.74 14.93 -15.31
N LEU A 39 -4.87 14.56 -14.34
CA LEU A 39 -3.70 15.37 -13.96
C LEU A 39 -2.72 15.55 -15.13
N ALA A 40 -2.45 14.48 -15.89
CA ALA A 40 -1.56 14.53 -17.06
C ALA A 40 -2.10 15.44 -18.16
N ALA A 41 -3.42 15.46 -18.38
CA ALA A 41 -4.05 16.34 -19.36
C ALA A 41 -3.80 17.83 -19.01
N HIS A 42 -3.80 18.18 -17.74
CA HIS A 42 -3.45 19.53 -17.29
C HIS A 42 -1.94 19.81 -17.47
N GLN A 43 -1.06 18.89 -17.05
CA GLN A 43 0.40 19.05 -17.23
C GLN A 43 0.81 19.22 -18.68
N LEU A 44 0.10 18.58 -19.62
CA LEU A 44 0.34 18.65 -21.07
C LEU A 44 -0.38 19.83 -21.74
N GLY A 45 -1.13 20.65 -20.99
CA GLY A 45 -1.81 21.83 -21.51
C GLY A 45 -3.12 21.56 -22.25
N TYR A 46 -3.67 20.34 -22.19
CA TYR A 46 -4.99 20.02 -22.78
C TYR A 46 -6.14 20.59 -21.98
N ILE A 47 -5.95 20.80 -20.68
CA ILE A 47 -6.94 21.35 -19.74
C ILE A 47 -6.30 22.56 -19.06
N PRO A 48 -6.92 23.76 -19.07
CA PRO A 48 -6.34 24.96 -18.49
C PRO A 48 -6.33 24.96 -16.95
N HIS A 49 -7.36 24.35 -16.32
CA HIS A 49 -7.52 24.29 -14.87
C HIS A 49 -8.06 22.95 -14.43
N LEU A 50 -7.61 22.50 -13.24
CA LEU A 50 -8.13 21.30 -12.57
C LEU A 50 -9.22 21.72 -11.57
N TRP A 51 -10.36 21.08 -11.65
CA TRP A 51 -11.38 21.22 -10.62
C TRP A 51 -11.04 20.34 -9.42
N ASP A 52 -10.59 20.95 -8.32
CA ASP A 52 -10.28 20.24 -7.07
C ASP A 52 -11.27 20.70 -5.98
N PRO A 53 -12.22 19.83 -5.56
CA PRO A 53 -13.23 20.19 -4.57
C PRO A 53 -12.69 20.30 -3.14
N PHE A 54 -11.46 19.83 -2.87
CA PHE A 54 -10.88 19.77 -1.52
C PHE A 54 -9.89 20.91 -1.25
N PHE A 55 -9.07 21.28 -2.23
CA PHE A 55 -7.96 22.22 -2.06
C PHE A 55 -7.94 23.36 -3.09
N GLY A 56 -9.06 23.57 -3.80
CA GLY A 56 -9.21 24.69 -4.74
C GLY A 56 -8.17 24.64 -5.87
N ASP A 57 -7.29 25.64 -5.95
CA ASP A 57 -6.20 25.73 -6.94
C ASP A 57 -4.96 24.87 -6.58
N GLY A 58 -5.01 24.13 -5.49
CA GLY A 58 -3.89 23.35 -4.99
C GLY A 58 -3.41 22.31 -6.01
N SER A 59 -4.33 21.62 -6.69
CA SER A 59 -3.97 20.66 -7.75
C SER A 59 -3.28 21.32 -8.94
N ASP A 60 -3.67 22.52 -9.36
CA ASP A 60 -3.00 23.31 -10.41
C ASP A 60 -1.58 23.67 -9.97
N ARG A 61 -1.41 24.16 -8.75
CA ARG A 61 -0.10 24.55 -8.20
C ARG A 61 0.86 23.36 -8.13
N VAL A 62 0.39 22.19 -7.70
CA VAL A 62 1.20 20.97 -7.60
C VAL A 62 1.61 20.48 -9.00
N THR A 63 0.69 20.37 -9.94
CA THR A 63 0.95 19.86 -11.29
C THR A 63 1.80 20.81 -12.14
N CYS A 64 1.73 22.12 -11.90
CA CYS A 64 2.55 23.14 -12.56
C CYS A 64 3.83 23.49 -11.82
N SER A 65 4.12 22.86 -10.69
CA SER A 65 5.29 23.15 -9.86
C SER A 65 6.61 22.83 -10.55
N ALA A 66 7.69 23.46 -10.08
CA ALA A 66 9.04 23.13 -10.53
C ALA A 66 9.41 21.66 -10.28
N LEU A 67 8.86 21.07 -9.20
CA LEU A 67 9.04 19.65 -8.88
C LEU A 67 8.44 18.76 -9.98
N SER A 68 7.18 19.00 -10.37
CA SER A 68 6.53 18.26 -11.44
C SER A 68 7.25 18.42 -12.79
N LYS A 69 7.72 19.64 -13.10
CA LYS A 69 8.47 19.96 -14.32
C LYS A 69 9.92 19.46 -14.32
N SER A 70 10.44 18.98 -13.19
CA SER A 70 11.80 18.39 -13.12
C SER A 70 11.89 17.02 -13.76
N PHE A 71 10.78 16.35 -13.94
CA PHE A 71 10.73 15.09 -14.67
C PHE A 71 10.77 15.34 -16.19
N PRO A 72 11.52 14.53 -16.97
CA PRO A 72 11.63 14.71 -18.42
C PRO A 72 10.32 14.43 -19.18
N ILE A 73 9.38 13.77 -18.53
CA ILE A 73 8.03 13.47 -19.02
C ILE A 73 7.01 13.81 -17.92
N SER A 74 5.74 13.96 -18.27
CA SER A 74 4.67 14.13 -17.28
C SER A 74 4.69 12.99 -16.26
N ASP A 75 4.94 13.31 -14.99
CA ASP A 75 4.92 12.34 -13.88
C ASP A 75 3.55 11.70 -13.71
N ALA A 76 2.46 12.47 -13.86
CA ALA A 76 1.11 11.96 -13.87
C ALA A 76 0.84 11.07 -15.10
N GLY A 77 1.40 11.42 -16.26
CA GLY A 77 1.33 10.59 -17.48
C GLY A 77 2.03 9.25 -17.29
N PHE A 78 3.21 9.24 -16.67
CA PHE A 78 3.91 8.02 -16.30
C PHE A 78 3.07 7.17 -15.32
N GLY A 79 2.46 7.81 -14.32
CA GLY A 79 1.52 7.15 -13.40
C GLY A 79 0.34 6.50 -14.13
N ALA A 80 -0.24 7.18 -15.12
CA ALA A 80 -1.34 6.61 -15.92
C ALA A 80 -0.91 5.35 -16.68
N VAL A 81 0.29 5.34 -17.30
CA VAL A 81 0.84 4.14 -17.95
C VAL A 81 1.06 3.01 -16.94
N ALA A 82 1.62 3.31 -15.77
CA ALA A 82 1.82 2.31 -14.72
C ALA A 82 0.50 1.67 -14.27
N TYR A 83 -0.57 2.44 -14.10
CA TYR A 83 -1.89 1.90 -13.78
C TYR A 83 -2.49 1.04 -14.90
N VAL A 84 -2.25 1.36 -16.17
CA VAL A 84 -2.62 0.47 -17.30
C VAL A 84 -1.91 -0.87 -17.17
N LEU A 85 -0.60 -0.87 -16.86
CA LEU A 85 0.16 -2.10 -16.64
C LEU A 85 -0.38 -2.88 -15.43
N GLU A 86 -0.75 -2.21 -14.33
CA GLU A 86 -1.40 -2.86 -13.18
C GLU A 86 -2.71 -3.55 -13.56
N VAL A 87 -3.56 -2.89 -14.35
CA VAL A 87 -4.82 -3.47 -14.85
C VAL A 87 -4.53 -4.70 -15.71
N LEU A 88 -3.60 -4.60 -16.66
CA LEU A 88 -3.23 -5.71 -17.54
C LEU A 88 -2.69 -6.90 -16.74
N ILE A 89 -1.73 -6.67 -15.84
CA ILE A 89 -1.19 -7.71 -14.96
C ILE A 89 -2.29 -8.26 -14.03
N GLY A 90 -3.21 -7.40 -13.59
CA GLY A 90 -4.39 -7.78 -12.84
C GLY A 90 -5.23 -8.84 -13.55
N PHE A 91 -5.40 -8.77 -14.86
CA PHE A 91 -6.13 -9.76 -15.66
C PHE A 91 -5.29 -11.00 -16.02
N MET A 92 -3.97 -10.93 -15.99
CA MET A 92 -3.11 -12.05 -16.39
C MET A 92 -3.10 -13.20 -15.40
N GLY A 93 -3.07 -14.43 -15.91
CA GLY A 93 -2.92 -15.67 -15.13
C GLY A 93 -4.22 -16.20 -14.53
N SER A 94 -4.19 -17.49 -14.16
CA SER A 94 -5.31 -18.23 -13.56
C SER A 94 -5.53 -17.89 -12.07
N ARG A 95 -6.50 -18.55 -11.42
CA ARG A 95 -6.71 -18.49 -9.97
C ARG A 95 -5.54 -19.04 -9.15
N ALA A 96 -4.66 -19.82 -9.80
CA ALA A 96 -3.48 -20.43 -9.19
C ALA A 96 -2.18 -19.74 -9.66
N ARG A 97 -2.22 -18.47 -10.11
CA ARG A 97 -1.05 -17.80 -10.68
C ARG A 97 0.14 -17.70 -9.71
N TRP A 98 -0.10 -17.76 -8.40
CA TRP A 98 0.94 -17.84 -7.39
C TRP A 98 1.91 -19.02 -7.59
N ARG A 99 1.45 -20.12 -8.28
CA ARG A 99 2.26 -21.28 -8.62
C ARG A 99 2.41 -21.54 -10.11
N THR A 100 1.43 -21.12 -10.95
CA THR A 100 1.44 -21.37 -12.40
C THR A 100 2.15 -20.30 -13.20
N ALA A 101 2.29 -19.09 -12.62
CA ALA A 101 2.95 -17.96 -13.25
C ALA A 101 3.57 -17.03 -12.18
N PRO A 102 4.51 -17.48 -11.36
CA PRO A 102 5.13 -16.71 -10.28
C PRO A 102 5.73 -15.39 -10.77
N PHE A 103 6.31 -15.37 -11.99
CA PHE A 103 6.91 -14.18 -12.58
C PHE A 103 5.90 -13.03 -12.73
N ILE A 104 4.63 -13.32 -13.04
CA ILE A 104 3.57 -12.30 -13.16
C ILE A 104 3.36 -11.59 -11.81
N VAL A 105 3.32 -12.37 -10.72
CA VAL A 105 3.13 -11.81 -9.37
C VAL A 105 4.35 -10.98 -8.96
N VAL A 106 5.56 -11.47 -9.25
CA VAL A 106 6.79 -10.72 -8.96
C VAL A 106 6.86 -9.43 -9.79
N SER A 107 6.52 -9.49 -11.08
CA SER A 107 6.45 -8.29 -11.94
C SER A 107 5.44 -7.27 -11.42
N PHE A 108 4.30 -7.72 -10.91
CA PHE A 108 3.31 -6.85 -10.27
C PHE A 108 3.89 -6.12 -9.06
N VAL A 109 4.60 -6.83 -8.19
CA VAL A 109 5.25 -6.24 -7.01
C VAL A 109 6.34 -5.25 -7.41
N LEU A 110 7.16 -5.61 -8.40
CA LEU A 110 8.21 -4.73 -8.92
C LEU A 110 7.66 -3.45 -9.58
N LEU A 111 6.41 -3.48 -10.04
CA LEU A 111 5.72 -2.28 -10.52
C LEU A 111 5.10 -1.47 -9.37
N VAL A 112 4.34 -2.11 -8.49
CA VAL A 112 3.53 -1.43 -7.45
C VAL A 112 4.40 -0.83 -6.34
N LEU A 113 5.48 -1.51 -5.90
CA LEU A 113 6.29 -1.00 -4.79
C LEU A 113 7.03 0.31 -5.13
N PRO A 114 7.77 0.43 -6.25
CA PRO A 114 8.39 1.70 -6.62
C PRO A 114 7.37 2.80 -6.88
N LEU A 115 6.24 2.47 -7.53
CA LEU A 115 5.16 3.43 -7.78
C LEU A 115 4.57 3.94 -6.47
N GLY A 116 4.31 3.05 -5.51
CA GLY A 116 3.84 3.41 -4.18
C GLY A 116 4.84 4.28 -3.42
N ALA A 117 6.12 3.92 -3.44
CA ALA A 117 7.18 4.70 -2.80
C ALA A 117 7.30 6.11 -3.41
N THR A 118 7.28 6.22 -4.74
CA THR A 118 7.29 7.50 -5.45
C THR A 118 6.04 8.33 -5.14
N SER A 119 4.86 7.70 -5.10
CA SER A 119 3.61 8.39 -4.75
C SER A 119 3.66 8.98 -3.35
N ILE A 120 4.15 8.23 -2.37
CA ILE A 120 4.31 8.71 -0.98
C ILE A 120 5.29 9.88 -0.94
N LEU A 121 6.44 9.76 -1.62
CA LEU A 121 7.43 10.84 -1.71
C LEU A 121 6.82 12.10 -2.31
N LEU A 122 6.09 11.99 -3.42
CA LEU A 122 5.43 13.12 -4.05
C LEU A 122 4.36 13.76 -3.14
N VAL A 123 3.61 12.96 -2.39
CA VAL A 123 2.65 13.47 -1.39
C VAL A 123 3.37 14.31 -0.31
N ILE A 124 4.52 13.85 0.17
CA ILE A 124 5.31 14.61 1.15
C ILE A 124 5.83 15.92 0.54
N MET A 125 6.31 15.87 -0.71
CA MET A 125 6.86 17.05 -1.39
C MET A 125 5.80 18.13 -1.67
N GLN A 126 4.52 17.81 -1.68
CA GLN A 126 3.45 18.78 -1.88
C GLN A 126 3.47 19.91 -0.84
N PRO A 127 3.35 19.66 0.48
CA PRO A 127 3.43 20.71 1.47
C PRO A 127 4.87 21.23 1.67
N VAL A 128 5.88 20.37 1.60
CA VAL A 128 7.27 20.70 1.93
C VAL A 128 7.91 21.60 0.86
N VAL A 129 7.70 21.30 -0.42
CA VAL A 129 8.35 21.99 -1.53
C VAL A 129 7.40 22.94 -2.25
N VAL A 130 6.16 22.52 -2.49
CA VAL A 130 5.20 23.31 -3.27
C VAL A 130 4.37 24.24 -2.39
N GLY A 131 4.20 23.90 -1.10
CA GLY A 131 3.33 24.64 -0.18
C GLY A 131 1.84 24.58 -0.56
N ALA A 132 1.41 23.50 -1.21
CA ALA A 132 0.03 23.26 -1.62
C ALA A 132 -0.30 21.77 -1.59
N TRP A 133 -1.57 21.44 -1.45
CA TRP A 133 -2.07 20.07 -1.48
C TRP A 133 -2.86 19.80 -2.77
N CYS A 134 -2.72 18.60 -3.32
CA CYS A 134 -3.47 18.13 -4.48
C CYS A 134 -4.42 17.01 -4.06
N GLY A 135 -5.73 17.25 -4.12
CA GLY A 135 -6.74 16.29 -3.72
C GLY A 135 -6.70 14.99 -4.53
N PHE A 136 -6.54 15.10 -5.84
CA PHE A 136 -6.45 13.93 -6.73
C PHE A 136 -5.19 13.09 -6.48
N CYS A 137 -4.08 13.74 -6.17
CA CYS A 137 -2.83 13.04 -5.81
C CYS A 137 -2.99 12.26 -4.49
N LEU A 138 -3.70 12.84 -3.51
CA LEU A 138 -3.99 12.16 -2.24
C LEU A 138 -4.92 10.96 -2.44
N ILE A 139 -5.94 11.07 -3.30
CA ILE A 139 -6.82 9.95 -3.63
C ILE A 139 -6.03 8.84 -4.34
N ASN A 140 -5.13 9.18 -5.27
CA ASN A 140 -4.23 8.23 -5.91
C ASN A 140 -3.32 7.52 -4.91
N ALA A 141 -2.70 8.25 -4.00
CA ALA A 141 -1.86 7.67 -2.95
C ALA A 141 -2.66 6.75 -2.04
N ALA A 142 -3.89 7.13 -1.67
CA ALA A 142 -4.78 6.27 -0.87
C ALA A 142 -5.15 4.98 -1.61
N ALA A 143 -5.47 5.05 -2.91
CA ALA A 143 -5.75 3.87 -3.73
C ALA A 143 -4.55 2.91 -3.80
N LEU A 144 -3.33 3.44 -3.98
CA LEU A 144 -2.09 2.66 -3.92
C LEU A 144 -1.86 2.03 -2.55
N LEU A 145 -2.04 2.78 -1.46
CA LEU A 145 -1.88 2.25 -0.10
C LEU A 145 -2.87 1.12 0.19
N ILE A 146 -4.07 1.14 -0.37
CA ILE A 146 -5.05 0.03 -0.27
C ILE A 146 -4.63 -1.15 -1.15
N SER A 147 -3.96 -0.91 -2.28
CA SER A 147 -3.50 -1.97 -3.19
C SER A 147 -2.31 -2.77 -2.63
N VAL A 148 -1.43 -2.13 -1.85
CA VAL A 148 -0.24 -2.78 -1.25
C VAL A 148 -0.60 -4.01 -0.39
N PRO A 149 -1.52 -3.95 0.58
CA PRO A 149 -1.95 -5.13 1.35
C PRO A 149 -2.46 -6.27 0.48
N LEU A 150 -3.16 -5.97 -0.63
CA LEU A 150 -3.66 -6.99 -1.56
C LEU A 150 -2.51 -7.71 -2.28
N ALA A 151 -1.50 -6.95 -2.73
CA ALA A 151 -0.34 -7.48 -3.47
C ALA A 151 0.57 -8.33 -2.58
N VAL A 152 0.82 -7.93 -1.35
CA VAL A 152 1.76 -8.60 -0.42
C VAL A 152 1.35 -10.03 -0.11
N HIS A 153 0.07 -10.35 0.02
CA HIS A 153 -0.39 -11.71 0.29
C HIS A 153 0.00 -12.69 -0.82
N GLU A 154 -0.19 -12.28 -2.07
CA GLU A 154 0.14 -13.11 -3.21
C GLU A 154 1.65 -13.31 -3.35
N SER A 155 2.42 -12.26 -3.06
CA SER A 155 3.90 -12.30 -3.09
C SER A 155 4.48 -13.28 -2.07
N ILE A 156 3.93 -13.31 -0.86
CA ILE A 156 4.34 -14.25 0.18
C ILE A 156 4.02 -15.70 -0.24
N ALA A 157 2.85 -15.92 -0.84
CA ALA A 157 2.50 -17.24 -1.36
C ALA A 157 3.47 -17.72 -2.46
N VAL A 158 3.84 -16.81 -3.38
CA VAL A 158 4.88 -17.10 -4.40
C VAL A 158 6.24 -17.40 -3.75
N GLY A 159 6.66 -16.58 -2.78
CA GLY A 159 7.91 -16.79 -2.06
C GLY A 159 7.96 -18.15 -1.35
N GLN A 160 6.87 -18.56 -0.71
CA GLN A 160 6.75 -19.87 -0.08
C GLN A 160 6.82 -21.02 -1.11
N PHE A 161 6.13 -20.86 -2.25
CA PHE A 161 6.15 -21.84 -3.34
C PHE A 161 7.56 -22.01 -3.91
N LEU A 162 8.24 -20.92 -4.25
CA LEU A 162 9.59 -20.96 -4.79
C LEU A 162 10.60 -21.50 -3.78
N ARG A 163 10.45 -21.16 -2.49
CA ARG A 163 11.28 -21.72 -1.41
C ARG A 163 11.09 -23.23 -1.27
N LEU A 164 9.85 -23.73 -1.41
CA LEU A 164 9.56 -25.15 -1.36
C LEU A 164 10.16 -25.88 -2.57
N ALA A 165 10.03 -25.31 -3.78
CA ALA A 165 10.64 -25.83 -4.99
C ALA A 165 12.18 -25.94 -4.84
N TYR A 166 12.81 -24.89 -4.29
CA TYR A 166 14.24 -24.88 -4.01
C TYR A 166 14.66 -25.98 -3.02
N LYS A 167 13.93 -26.14 -1.91
CA LYS A 167 14.19 -27.19 -0.92
C LYS A 167 14.08 -28.60 -1.51
N GLN A 168 13.19 -28.79 -2.48
CA GLN A 168 13.03 -30.07 -3.19
C GLN A 168 14.01 -30.24 -4.35
N LYS A 169 15.06 -29.40 -4.42
CA LYS A 169 16.11 -29.46 -5.46
C LYS A 169 15.55 -29.33 -6.90
N LYS A 170 14.40 -28.65 -7.07
CA LYS A 170 13.85 -28.38 -8.40
C LYS A 170 14.59 -27.21 -9.04
N LYS A 171 14.59 -27.12 -10.38
CA LYS A 171 15.21 -26.00 -11.12
C LYS A 171 14.45 -24.70 -10.84
N PHE A 172 15.00 -23.82 -9.99
CA PHE A 172 14.38 -22.56 -9.54
C PHE A 172 13.85 -21.71 -10.70
N TRP A 173 14.69 -21.45 -11.71
CA TRP A 173 14.29 -20.62 -12.86
C TRP A 173 13.16 -21.23 -13.69
N SER A 174 13.10 -22.56 -13.81
CA SER A 174 11.98 -23.22 -14.48
C SER A 174 10.66 -23.00 -13.71
N PHE A 175 10.70 -23.12 -12.38
CA PHE A 175 9.52 -22.89 -11.54
C PHE A 175 9.14 -21.42 -11.48
N PHE A 176 10.09 -20.53 -11.55
CA PHE A 176 9.83 -19.08 -11.59
C PHE A 176 9.11 -18.66 -12.88
N TRP A 177 9.60 -19.09 -14.05
CA TRP A 177 9.04 -18.68 -15.35
C TRP A 177 7.83 -19.51 -15.79
N LEU A 178 7.89 -20.81 -15.64
CA LEU A 178 6.89 -21.74 -16.16
C LEU A 178 5.90 -22.22 -15.08
N GLY A 179 6.17 -21.89 -13.82
CA GLY A 179 5.39 -22.40 -12.71
C GLY A 179 5.53 -23.92 -12.50
N GLY A 180 4.66 -24.48 -11.69
CA GLY A 180 4.64 -25.90 -11.41
C GLY A 180 3.40 -26.39 -10.68
N SER A 181 3.35 -27.69 -10.42
CA SER A 181 2.32 -28.31 -9.58
C SER A 181 2.49 -27.88 -8.11
N ALA A 182 1.41 -27.87 -7.34
CA ALA A 182 1.46 -27.65 -5.90
C ALA A 182 2.10 -28.86 -5.21
N LEU A 183 3.35 -28.72 -4.82
CA LEU A 183 4.15 -29.78 -4.22
C LEU A 183 3.54 -30.24 -2.88
N GLY A 184 3.05 -31.47 -2.82
CA GLY A 184 2.59 -32.10 -1.58
C GLY A 184 1.19 -31.76 -1.10
N TYR A 185 0.28 -31.28 -1.97
CA TYR A 185 -1.10 -30.96 -1.58
C TYR A 185 -2.15 -31.43 -2.58
N GLU A 186 -3.18 -32.14 -2.09
CA GLU A 186 -4.29 -32.72 -2.86
C GLU A 186 -5.69 -32.14 -2.53
N GLY A 187 -5.75 -30.98 -1.88
CA GLY A 187 -7.03 -30.38 -1.51
C GLY A 187 -7.80 -29.76 -2.69
N LYS A 188 -9.12 -29.95 -2.74
CA LYS A 188 -10.02 -29.25 -3.67
C LYS A 188 -10.45 -27.93 -3.06
N ASP A 189 -10.46 -26.85 -3.86
CA ASP A 189 -11.09 -25.60 -3.46
C ASP A 189 -12.63 -25.79 -3.32
N PRO A 190 -13.26 -25.17 -2.32
CA PRO A 190 -14.72 -25.20 -2.21
C PRO A 190 -15.36 -24.59 -3.45
N ASP A 191 -16.47 -25.18 -3.89
CA ASP A 191 -17.26 -24.65 -4.99
C ASP A 191 -17.83 -23.27 -4.63
N ARG A 192 -17.34 -22.23 -5.32
CA ARG A 192 -17.70 -20.83 -5.09
C ARG A 192 -18.87 -20.36 -5.97
N THR A 193 -19.41 -21.21 -6.82
CA THR A 193 -20.52 -20.83 -7.73
C THR A 193 -21.78 -20.48 -6.97
N ARG A 194 -21.96 -21.06 -5.77
CA ARG A 194 -23.12 -20.86 -4.88
C ARG A 194 -22.96 -19.72 -3.86
N TRP A 195 -21.88 -18.95 -3.90
CA TRP A 195 -21.66 -17.91 -2.92
C TRP A 195 -22.59 -16.71 -3.13
N SER A 196 -23.20 -16.24 -2.03
CA SER A 196 -23.95 -14.99 -2.01
C SER A 196 -23.03 -13.78 -2.26
N ILE A 197 -23.61 -12.65 -2.67
CA ILE A 197 -22.86 -11.40 -2.88
C ILE A 197 -22.08 -11.02 -1.62
N ARG A 198 -22.69 -11.13 -0.42
CA ARG A 198 -22.03 -10.84 0.87
C ARG A 198 -20.82 -11.74 1.11
N GLN A 199 -20.90 -13.04 0.79
CA GLN A 199 -19.76 -13.96 0.91
C GLN A 199 -18.64 -13.63 -0.07
N ARG A 200 -18.98 -13.19 -1.28
CA ARG A 200 -17.99 -12.73 -2.29
C ARG A 200 -17.27 -11.48 -1.80
N TRP A 201 -17.99 -10.50 -1.26
CA TRP A 201 -17.38 -9.30 -0.68
C TRP A 201 -16.48 -9.66 0.51
N ALA A 202 -16.92 -10.49 1.43
CA ALA A 202 -16.08 -10.94 2.54
C ALA A 202 -14.79 -11.62 2.05
N ALA A 203 -14.85 -12.37 0.95
CA ALA A 203 -13.67 -13.02 0.36
C ALA A 203 -12.70 -12.05 -0.34
N SER A 204 -13.14 -10.86 -0.74
CA SER A 204 -12.26 -9.89 -1.40
C SER A 204 -11.20 -9.30 -0.46
N TYR A 205 -11.50 -9.20 0.83
CA TYR A 205 -10.62 -8.64 1.85
C TYR A 205 -10.12 -9.66 2.89
N GLN A 206 -10.24 -10.98 2.61
CA GLN A 206 -9.64 -12.02 3.47
C GLN A 206 -8.15 -11.73 3.75
N GLY A 207 -7.73 -11.84 5.02
CA GLY A 207 -6.36 -11.53 5.43
C GLY A 207 -6.07 -10.03 5.57
N ILE A 208 -7.04 -9.17 5.30
CA ILE A 208 -6.98 -7.74 5.61
C ILE A 208 -7.90 -7.47 6.79
N SER A 209 -7.40 -6.86 7.84
CA SER A 209 -8.19 -6.48 8.99
C SER A 209 -7.81 -5.08 9.47
N LEU A 210 -8.82 -4.35 9.94
CA LEU A 210 -8.71 -2.98 10.42
C LEU A 210 -8.99 -2.92 11.93
N PRO A 211 -8.09 -3.44 12.78
CA PRO A 211 -8.27 -3.31 14.20
C PRO A 211 -8.11 -1.84 14.61
N TRP A 212 -8.84 -1.43 15.64
CA TRP A 212 -8.91 -0.05 16.11
C TRP A 212 -7.55 0.63 16.30
N PHE A 213 -6.54 -0.09 16.76
CA PHE A 213 -5.21 0.46 16.98
C PHE A 213 -4.46 0.80 15.69
N ILE A 214 -4.68 0.08 14.57
CA ILE A 214 -4.14 0.46 13.24
C ILE A 214 -4.84 1.70 12.71
N VAL A 215 -6.16 1.79 12.91
CA VAL A 215 -6.92 2.99 12.54
C VAL A 215 -6.41 4.21 13.30
N LEU A 216 -6.16 4.07 14.61
CA LEU A 216 -5.58 5.16 15.40
C LEU A 216 -4.17 5.53 14.94
N GLN A 217 -3.30 4.56 14.57
CA GLN A 217 -2.00 4.87 13.97
C GLN A 217 -2.16 5.73 12.71
N ALA A 218 -3.07 5.36 11.81
CA ALA A 218 -3.34 6.13 10.60
C ALA A 218 -3.86 7.54 10.94
N ILE A 219 -4.76 7.67 11.92
CA ILE A 219 -5.27 8.97 12.38
C ILE A 219 -4.13 9.83 12.95
N VAL A 220 -3.26 9.27 13.78
CA VAL A 220 -2.08 10.00 14.30
C VAL A 220 -1.17 10.43 13.16
N GLY A 221 -0.93 9.57 12.17
CA GLY A 221 -0.13 9.94 11.00
C GLY A 221 -0.73 11.09 10.19
N VAL A 222 -2.05 11.05 9.94
CA VAL A 222 -2.77 12.16 9.28
C VAL A 222 -2.72 13.43 10.13
N TRP A 223 -2.88 13.32 11.46
CA TRP A 223 -2.75 14.44 12.38
C TRP A 223 -1.36 15.08 12.29
N LEU A 224 -0.28 14.28 12.29
CA LEU A 224 1.09 14.78 12.11
C LEU A 224 1.24 15.58 10.81
N MET A 225 0.62 15.13 9.70
CA MET A 225 0.65 15.86 8.43
C MET A 225 -0.21 17.12 8.44
N ALA A 226 -1.29 17.15 9.21
CA ALA A 226 -2.25 18.27 9.21
C ALA A 226 -1.89 19.37 10.23
N ARG A 227 -1.30 19.00 11.37
CA ARG A 227 -1.07 19.94 12.50
C ARG A 227 -0.16 21.14 12.17
N PRO A 228 0.81 21.08 11.21
CA PRO A 228 1.57 22.27 10.83
C PRO A 228 0.73 23.40 10.22
N ASN A 229 -0.44 23.07 9.66
CA ASN A 229 -1.38 24.06 9.13
C ASN A 229 -2.29 24.68 10.22
N ILE A 230 -2.28 24.12 11.44
CA ILE A 230 -3.20 24.49 12.53
C ILE A 230 -2.45 25.18 13.68
N LEU A 231 -1.23 24.73 13.96
CA LEU A 231 -0.41 25.19 15.07
C LEU A 231 0.73 26.10 14.57
N PRO A 232 1.26 26.99 15.44
CA PRO A 232 2.38 27.87 15.08
C PRO A 232 3.69 27.05 14.99
N TYR A 233 4.08 26.73 13.76
CA TYR A 233 5.30 25.96 13.45
C TYR A 233 6.39 26.82 12.81
N ASN A 234 7.66 26.41 13.02
CA ASN A 234 8.72 26.78 12.10
C ASN A 234 8.76 25.78 10.92
N ILE A 235 9.38 26.19 9.80
CA ILE A 235 9.40 25.40 8.54
C ILE A 235 10.03 24.03 8.78
N ALA A 236 11.18 23.95 9.47
CA ALA A 236 11.91 22.71 9.67
C ALA A 236 11.11 21.66 10.48
N SER A 237 10.39 22.08 11.54
CA SER A 237 9.55 21.15 12.30
C SER A 237 8.30 20.75 11.55
N ALA A 238 7.73 21.62 10.72
CA ALA A 238 6.60 21.30 9.85
C ALA A 238 6.97 20.19 8.86
N ASP A 239 8.11 20.33 8.20
CA ASP A 239 8.62 19.35 7.23
C ASP A 239 8.85 17.99 7.90
N CYS A 240 9.48 17.96 9.08
CA CYS A 240 9.64 16.72 9.84
C CYS A 240 8.32 16.03 10.14
N ASP A 241 7.29 16.78 10.51
CA ASP A 241 5.96 16.24 10.80
C ASP A 241 5.28 15.67 9.55
N HIS A 242 5.41 16.32 8.40
CA HIS A 242 4.89 15.80 7.14
C HIS A 242 5.57 14.47 6.77
N TRP A 243 6.89 14.37 6.90
CA TRP A 243 7.63 13.13 6.67
C TRP A 243 7.20 12.02 7.62
N MET A 244 7.18 12.30 8.91
CA MET A 244 6.83 11.28 9.91
C MET A 244 5.38 10.83 9.78
N GLY A 245 4.46 11.77 9.53
CA GLY A 245 3.05 11.44 9.33
C GLY A 245 2.82 10.53 8.13
N ALA A 246 3.45 10.81 6.99
CA ALA A 246 3.34 9.98 5.79
C ALA A 246 3.91 8.56 6.01
N ILE A 247 5.06 8.44 6.70
CA ILE A 247 5.65 7.14 7.07
C ILE A 247 4.68 6.36 7.96
N VAL A 248 4.13 7.01 9.00
CA VAL A 248 3.20 6.37 9.94
C VAL A 248 1.94 5.86 9.23
N VAL A 249 1.33 6.65 8.34
CA VAL A 249 0.16 6.24 7.55
C VAL A 249 0.52 5.06 6.65
N THR A 250 1.66 5.11 5.97
CA THR A 250 2.12 4.03 5.09
C THR A 250 2.32 2.73 5.84
N VAL A 251 3.02 2.77 6.98
CA VAL A 251 3.24 1.59 7.83
C VAL A 251 1.92 1.04 8.36
N ALA A 252 1.00 1.92 8.78
CA ALA A 252 -0.33 1.52 9.22
C ALA A 252 -1.11 0.82 8.09
N ALA A 253 -1.08 1.37 6.87
CA ALA A 253 -1.71 0.76 5.70
C ALA A 253 -1.13 -0.62 5.38
N VAL A 254 0.20 -0.78 5.37
CA VAL A 254 0.87 -2.07 5.18
C VAL A 254 0.50 -3.05 6.29
N ALA A 255 0.39 -2.59 7.54
CA ALA A 255 0.03 -3.43 8.68
C ALA A 255 -1.45 -3.87 8.71
N THR A 256 -2.32 -3.34 7.83
CA THR A 256 -3.69 -3.86 7.66
C THR A 256 -3.69 -5.29 7.12
N ALA A 257 -2.71 -5.67 6.30
CA ALA A 257 -2.52 -7.05 5.92
C ALA A 257 -2.00 -7.88 7.10
N GLU A 258 -2.70 -8.98 7.42
CA GLU A 258 -2.30 -9.84 8.53
C GLU A 258 -0.89 -10.40 8.36
N VAL A 259 -0.47 -10.68 7.13
CA VAL A 259 0.88 -11.20 6.80
C VAL A 259 2.01 -10.21 7.10
N THR A 260 1.71 -8.91 7.13
CA THR A 260 2.66 -7.83 7.44
C THR A 260 2.31 -7.09 8.73
N ARG A 261 1.49 -7.70 9.58
CA ARG A 261 1.06 -7.11 10.85
C ARG A 261 2.21 -6.66 11.75
N THR A 262 3.36 -7.32 11.67
CA THR A 262 4.58 -6.96 12.40
C THR A 262 5.17 -5.62 11.95
N ALA A 263 4.84 -5.12 10.76
CA ALA A 263 5.28 -3.80 10.30
C ALA A 263 4.86 -2.67 11.27
N ARG A 264 3.76 -2.84 12.04
CA ARG A 264 3.31 -1.86 13.04
C ARG A 264 4.40 -1.47 14.04
N PHE A 265 5.36 -2.35 14.31
CA PHE A 265 6.48 -2.05 15.22
C PHE A 265 7.41 -0.95 14.70
N VAL A 266 7.43 -0.71 13.38
CA VAL A 266 8.14 0.43 12.80
C VAL A 266 7.53 1.74 13.31
N ASN A 267 6.23 1.78 13.60
CA ASN A 267 5.57 2.95 14.16
C ASN A 267 5.97 3.21 15.64
N ILE A 268 6.52 2.24 16.36
CA ILE A 268 7.17 2.49 17.67
C ILE A 268 8.42 3.35 17.47
N ILE A 269 9.25 2.96 16.47
CA ILE A 269 10.46 3.73 16.13
C ILE A 269 10.07 5.14 15.66
N ALA A 270 9.05 5.24 14.80
CA ALA A 270 8.51 6.51 14.35
C ALA A 270 8.02 7.36 15.54
N GLY A 271 7.31 6.77 16.51
CA GLY A 271 6.88 7.45 17.74
C GLY A 271 8.04 7.99 18.56
N VAL A 272 9.12 7.21 18.72
CA VAL A 272 10.35 7.67 19.41
C VAL A 272 10.97 8.85 18.66
N ILE A 273 11.04 8.79 17.32
CA ILE A 273 11.58 9.88 16.50
C ILE A 273 10.70 11.13 16.66
N VAL A 274 9.37 11.01 16.58
CA VAL A 274 8.44 12.13 16.80
C VAL A 274 8.63 12.76 18.18
N LEU A 275 8.85 11.96 19.22
CA LEU A 275 9.13 12.45 20.56
C LEU A 275 10.43 13.29 20.60
N ILE A 276 11.49 12.77 20.02
CA ILE A 276 12.78 13.48 19.93
C ILE A 276 12.64 14.79 19.16
N LEU A 277 11.97 14.75 18.03
CA LEU A 277 11.74 15.95 17.20
C LEU A 277 10.89 16.99 17.94
N ALA A 278 9.85 16.57 18.68
CA ALA A 278 9.05 17.47 19.50
C ALA A 278 9.87 18.17 20.58
N LEU A 279 10.77 17.44 21.25
CA LEU A 279 11.64 18.00 22.28
C LEU A 279 12.71 18.95 21.71
N LEU A 280 13.25 18.66 20.53
CA LEU A 280 14.31 19.46 19.91
C LEU A 280 13.79 20.68 19.13
N PHE A 281 12.64 20.56 18.48
CA PHE A 281 12.16 21.54 17.48
C PHE A 281 10.82 22.18 17.83
N SER A 282 10.36 22.13 19.09
CA SER A 282 9.09 22.76 19.51
C SER A 282 9.05 24.29 19.38
N SER A 283 10.20 24.92 19.09
CA SER A 283 10.33 26.39 18.88
C SER A 283 9.75 27.23 20.02
N GLY A 284 9.76 26.72 21.27
CA GLY A 284 9.18 27.40 22.42
C GLY A 284 7.65 27.41 22.48
N SER A 285 6.95 26.82 21.51
CA SER A 285 5.50 26.68 21.54
C SER A 285 5.09 25.47 22.38
N THR A 286 4.46 25.74 23.52
CA THR A 286 3.94 24.68 24.41
C THR A 286 2.88 23.81 23.72
N ALA A 287 2.07 24.40 22.82
CA ALA A 287 1.07 23.66 22.06
C ALA A 287 1.69 22.65 21.10
N VAL A 288 2.75 23.04 20.38
CA VAL A 288 3.51 22.15 19.46
C VAL A 288 4.18 21.03 20.26
N LEU A 289 4.85 21.38 21.36
CA LEU A 289 5.51 20.41 22.24
C LEU A 289 4.52 19.37 22.79
N MET A 290 3.43 19.83 23.41
CA MET A 290 2.43 18.93 24.02
C MET A 290 1.73 18.05 22.99
N SER A 291 1.37 18.62 21.82
CA SER A 291 0.82 17.84 20.72
C SER A 291 1.80 16.79 20.19
N GLY A 292 3.10 17.13 20.10
CA GLY A 292 4.15 16.21 19.71
C GLY A 292 4.33 15.05 20.68
N ILE A 293 4.44 15.35 21.98
CA ILE A 293 4.54 14.33 23.03
C ILE A 293 3.30 13.44 23.04
N ALA A 294 2.09 14.03 22.98
CA ALA A 294 0.85 13.26 22.97
C ALA A 294 0.77 12.33 21.76
N SER A 295 1.10 12.82 20.55
CA SER A 295 1.15 12.01 19.33
C SER A 295 2.16 10.86 19.42
N ALA A 296 3.37 11.14 19.94
CA ALA A 296 4.43 10.16 20.09
C ALA A 296 4.03 9.05 21.09
N VAL A 297 3.56 9.42 22.27
CA VAL A 297 3.13 8.48 23.31
C VAL A 297 1.96 7.63 22.81
N LEU A 298 0.94 8.26 22.21
CA LEU A 298 -0.20 7.55 21.64
C LEU A 298 0.26 6.57 20.56
N LEU A 299 1.13 6.99 19.63
CA LEU A 299 1.64 6.15 18.55
C LEU A 299 2.39 4.92 19.07
N ILE A 300 3.25 5.10 20.07
CA ILE A 300 3.97 3.99 20.73
C ILE A 300 2.96 3.02 21.36
N LEU A 301 2.03 3.52 22.18
CA LEU A 301 1.06 2.68 22.88
C LEU A 301 0.16 1.89 21.93
N VAL A 302 -0.37 2.52 20.86
CA VAL A 302 -1.25 1.85 19.90
C VAL A 302 -0.49 0.93 18.94
N SER A 303 0.85 0.98 18.91
CA SER A 303 1.66 0.07 18.11
C SER A 303 2.00 -1.25 18.81
N ILE A 304 1.81 -1.35 20.13
CA ILE A 304 2.07 -2.56 20.92
C ILE A 304 1.03 -3.67 20.63
N PRO A 305 -0.28 -3.41 20.62
CA PRO A 305 -1.28 -4.45 20.42
C PRO A 305 -1.14 -5.18 19.09
N LYS A 306 -1.22 -6.52 19.13
CA LYS A 306 -1.08 -7.35 17.92
C LYS A 306 -2.39 -7.50 17.15
N GLY A 307 -3.50 -7.53 17.87
CA GLY A 307 -4.80 -7.84 17.32
C GLY A 307 -4.99 -9.31 16.97
N VAL A 308 -6.19 -9.64 16.55
CA VAL A 308 -6.54 -11.01 16.14
C VAL A 308 -6.06 -11.24 14.71
N ILE A 309 -5.36 -12.34 14.49
CA ILE A 309 -5.00 -12.86 13.17
C ILE A 309 -5.94 -14.05 12.92
N VAL A 310 -6.84 -13.89 11.98
CA VAL A 310 -7.92 -14.86 11.70
C VAL A 310 -7.43 -15.95 10.75
N GLU A 311 -6.64 -15.55 9.77
CA GLU A 311 -6.26 -16.43 8.67
C GLU A 311 -4.98 -17.22 8.97
N ARG A 312 -4.73 -18.26 8.17
CA ARG A 312 -3.52 -19.11 8.26
C ARG A 312 -2.66 -18.89 7.02
N TYR A 313 -1.34 -18.85 7.23
CA TYR A 313 -0.35 -18.55 6.21
C TYR A 313 0.80 -19.58 6.19
N ALA A 314 0.52 -20.81 6.56
CA ALA A 314 1.50 -21.91 6.61
C ALA A 314 2.75 -21.54 7.44
N SER A 315 3.94 -21.68 6.86
CA SER A 315 5.21 -21.39 7.55
C SER A 315 5.40 -19.91 7.91
N TRP A 316 4.59 -19.01 7.36
CA TRP A 316 4.65 -17.58 7.67
C TRP A 316 4.03 -17.23 9.03
N ASP A 317 3.14 -18.09 9.52
CA ASP A 317 2.47 -17.91 10.83
C ASP A 317 3.48 -17.66 11.96
N ARG A 318 4.65 -18.27 11.92
CA ARG A 318 5.73 -18.09 12.93
C ARG A 318 6.27 -16.65 13.04
N PHE A 319 6.09 -15.83 12.02
CA PHE A 319 6.57 -14.44 12.01
C PHE A 319 5.49 -13.45 12.46
N ILE A 320 4.23 -13.88 12.43
CA ILE A 320 3.09 -13.00 12.68
C ILE A 320 2.29 -13.40 13.92
N LYS A 321 2.36 -14.67 14.34
CA LYS A 321 1.75 -15.20 15.57
C LYS A 321 2.76 -15.31 16.70
#